data_328d823cb7b223d51b979249f6717542
#
_entry.id   328d823cb7b223d51b979249f6717542
#
_cell.length_a   1.000
_cell.length_b   1.000
_cell.length_c   1.000
_cell.angle_alpha   90.00
_cell.angle_beta   90.00
_cell.angle_gamma   90.00
#
_symmetry.space_group_name_H-M   'P 1'
#
loop_
_entity.id
_entity.type
_entity.pdbx_description
1 polymer ?
#
loop_
_entity_poly.entity_id
_entity_poly.type
_entity_poly.pdbx_seq_one_letter_code
_entity_poly.pdbx_strand_id
1 'polypeptide(L)'
;ATSIELMHSYSLIHDDLPAMDDDGMRRGQPSNHIEFNEATAILAGDALQALAFETIASSKGIIDAHKVEAVRMLAKACGHQGMILGQQYDLDAEKNELLDIELIHSLKTAKLIQVALTMPYLGNEMHKKTQVLLNNLGGKIGLAFQIMDDVLEVSSDSVTPVSYTHLRAHETDSYLVCR
;
A
#
# COMPACT_ATOMS: atom_id res chain seq x y z
N ALA A 1 -8.50 10.83 -6.97
CA ALA A 1 -7.79 9.73 -7.65
C ALA A 1 -6.28 9.99 -7.69
N THR A 2 -5.81 11.09 -8.31
CA THR A 2 -4.37 11.37 -8.51
C THR A 2 -3.56 11.32 -7.21
N SER A 3 -4.01 11.91 -6.11
CA SER A 3 -3.29 11.88 -4.82
C SER A 3 -3.12 10.45 -4.25
N ILE A 4 -4.09 9.57 -4.48
CA ILE A 4 -4.01 8.16 -4.07
C ILE A 4 -2.93 7.45 -4.90
N GLU A 5 -2.92 7.67 -6.22
CA GLU A 5 -1.94 7.06 -7.12
C GLU A 5 -0.50 7.56 -6.86
N LEU A 6 -0.35 8.86 -6.57
CA LEU A 6 0.95 9.41 -6.17
C LEU A 6 1.45 8.75 -4.88
N MET A 7 0.57 8.56 -3.91
CA MET A 7 0.88 7.89 -2.64
C MET A 7 1.20 6.40 -2.85
N HIS A 8 0.49 5.72 -3.73
CA HIS A 8 0.79 4.35 -4.13
C HIS A 8 2.13 4.25 -4.85
N SER A 9 2.40 5.15 -5.81
CA SER A 9 3.66 5.14 -6.55
C SER A 9 4.87 5.38 -5.65
N TYR A 10 4.76 6.32 -4.69
CA TYR A 10 5.81 6.54 -3.71
C TYR A 10 6.09 5.27 -2.90
N SER A 11 5.04 4.61 -2.42
CA SER A 11 5.23 3.42 -1.59
C SER A 11 5.92 2.29 -2.35
N LEU A 12 5.60 2.08 -3.62
CA LEU A 12 6.27 1.09 -4.46
C LEU A 12 7.75 1.42 -4.71
N ILE A 13 8.07 2.70 -4.97
CA ILE A 13 9.46 3.13 -5.19
C ILE A 13 10.32 2.89 -3.94
N HIS A 14 9.78 3.18 -2.76
CA HIS A 14 10.50 2.96 -1.51
C HIS A 14 10.55 1.49 -1.12
N ASP A 15 9.51 0.74 -1.40
CA ASP A 15 9.42 -0.70 -1.15
C ASP A 15 10.51 -1.47 -1.92
N ASP A 16 10.77 -1.07 -3.17
CA ASP A 16 11.79 -1.70 -4.02
C ASP A 16 13.24 -1.44 -3.57
N LEU A 17 13.50 -0.53 -2.63
CA LEU A 17 14.85 -0.17 -2.22
C LEU A 17 15.58 -1.35 -1.56
N PRO A 18 16.95 -1.41 -1.65
CA PRO A 18 17.74 -2.47 -1.03
C PRO A 18 17.61 -2.58 0.49
N ALA A 19 17.15 -1.53 1.16
CA ALA A 19 16.88 -1.53 2.60
C ALA A 19 15.48 -2.05 2.95
N MET A 20 14.66 -2.36 1.96
CA MET A 20 13.30 -2.88 2.04
C MET A 20 13.25 -4.24 1.37
N ASP A 21 12.49 -4.38 0.28
CA ASP A 21 12.27 -5.66 -0.41
C ASP A 21 13.40 -6.02 -1.39
N ASP A 22 14.30 -5.07 -1.71
CA ASP A 22 15.43 -5.23 -2.67
C ASP A 22 15.00 -5.75 -4.04
N ASP A 23 13.84 -5.28 -4.53
CA ASP A 23 13.29 -5.72 -5.81
C ASP A 23 13.95 -4.99 -6.99
N GLY A 24 14.71 -5.75 -7.81
CA GLY A 24 15.38 -5.21 -9.00
C GLY A 24 14.46 -4.91 -10.17
N MET A 25 13.24 -5.44 -10.17
CA MET A 25 12.28 -5.34 -11.29
C MET A 25 10.88 -5.09 -10.80
N ARG A 26 10.16 -4.14 -11.44
CA ARG A 26 8.75 -3.87 -11.18
C ARG A 26 7.95 -3.77 -12.47
N ARG A 27 6.89 -4.57 -12.59
CA ARG A 27 6.01 -4.60 -13.79
C ARG A 27 6.78 -4.79 -15.10
N GLY A 28 7.84 -5.60 -15.09
CA GLY A 28 8.66 -5.91 -16.26
C GLY A 28 9.65 -4.81 -16.65
N GLN A 29 9.86 -3.80 -15.80
CA GLN A 29 10.86 -2.74 -15.96
C GLN A 29 11.82 -2.76 -14.76
N PRO A 30 13.07 -2.28 -14.91
CA PRO A 30 13.96 -2.08 -13.76
C PRO A 30 13.31 -1.19 -12.71
N SER A 31 13.50 -1.52 -11.45
CA SER A 31 13.05 -0.69 -10.32
C SER A 31 13.77 0.66 -10.33
N ASN A 32 13.17 1.68 -9.72
CA ASN A 32 13.67 3.05 -9.79
C ASN A 32 15.12 3.20 -9.31
N HIS A 33 15.48 2.49 -8.23
CA HIS A 33 16.85 2.52 -7.70
C HIS A 33 17.88 1.83 -8.60
N ILE A 34 17.47 0.85 -9.41
CA ILE A 34 18.31 0.19 -10.40
C ILE A 34 18.51 1.09 -11.64
N GLU A 35 17.43 1.69 -12.15
CA GLU A 35 17.48 2.53 -13.36
C GLU A 35 18.26 3.84 -13.12
N PHE A 36 18.08 4.47 -11.96
CA PHE A 36 18.69 5.77 -11.66
C PHE A 36 19.77 5.68 -10.57
N ASN A 37 19.43 5.44 -9.35
CA ASN A 37 20.21 5.10 -8.16
C ASN A 37 19.31 5.21 -6.91
N GLU A 38 19.78 4.70 -5.76
CA GLU A 38 19.04 4.74 -4.48
C GLU A 38 18.68 6.17 -4.03
N ALA A 39 19.61 7.11 -4.12
CA ALA A 39 19.35 8.49 -3.69
C ALA A 39 18.22 9.13 -4.51
N THR A 40 18.20 8.89 -5.82
CA THR A 40 17.13 9.37 -6.71
C THR A 40 15.80 8.71 -6.37
N ALA A 41 15.79 7.41 -6.09
CA ALA A 41 14.60 6.67 -5.71
C ALA A 41 14.00 7.20 -4.38
N ILE A 42 14.84 7.43 -3.36
CA ILE A 42 14.41 8.02 -2.09
C ILE A 42 13.79 9.39 -2.32
N LEU A 43 14.48 10.29 -3.02
CA LEU A 43 13.99 11.65 -3.29
C LEU A 43 12.73 11.67 -4.16
N ALA A 44 12.61 10.74 -5.11
CA ALA A 44 11.41 10.61 -5.93
C ALA A 44 10.19 10.21 -5.07
N GLY A 45 10.34 9.24 -4.17
CA GLY A 45 9.30 8.86 -3.23
C GLY A 45 8.89 10.01 -2.32
N ASP A 46 9.85 10.72 -1.73
CA ASP A 46 9.59 11.89 -0.87
C ASP A 46 8.82 12.98 -1.63
N ALA A 47 9.23 13.26 -2.86
CA ALA A 47 8.58 14.25 -3.71
C ALA A 47 7.14 13.84 -4.07
N LEU A 48 6.90 12.57 -4.40
CA LEU A 48 5.57 12.03 -4.73
C LEU A 48 4.64 12.10 -3.52
N GLN A 49 5.14 11.79 -2.32
CA GLN A 49 4.37 11.90 -1.09
C GLN A 49 3.95 13.35 -0.84
N ALA A 50 4.87 14.30 -0.95
CA ALA A 50 4.58 15.72 -0.81
C ALA A 50 3.56 16.20 -1.87
N LEU A 51 3.75 15.79 -3.13
CA LEU A 51 2.87 16.13 -4.25
C LEU A 51 1.45 15.56 -4.08
N ALA A 52 1.30 14.40 -3.44
CA ALA A 52 -0.01 13.83 -3.13
C ALA A 52 -0.83 14.75 -2.24
N PHE A 53 -0.24 15.32 -1.20
CA PHE A 53 -0.91 16.30 -0.33
C PHE A 53 -1.15 17.64 -1.00
N GLU A 54 -0.18 18.15 -1.76
CA GLU A 54 -0.34 19.37 -2.56
C GLU A 54 -1.49 19.25 -3.55
N THR A 55 -1.62 18.11 -4.23
CA THR A 55 -2.71 17.82 -5.17
C THR A 55 -4.09 17.95 -4.52
N ILE A 56 -4.24 17.49 -3.26
CA ILE A 56 -5.49 17.66 -2.51
C ILE A 56 -5.69 19.14 -2.14
N ALA A 57 -4.66 19.76 -1.58
CA ALA A 57 -4.74 21.14 -1.07
C ALA A 57 -5.05 22.17 -2.17
N SER A 58 -4.46 21.97 -3.36
CA SER A 58 -4.63 22.85 -4.53
C SER A 58 -5.85 22.53 -5.39
N SER A 59 -6.62 21.47 -5.07
CA SER A 59 -7.77 21.04 -5.88
C SER A 59 -8.84 22.14 -5.97
N LYS A 60 -9.38 22.34 -7.19
CA LYS A 60 -10.45 23.32 -7.45
C LYS A 60 -11.83 22.66 -7.26
N GLY A 61 -12.81 23.47 -6.84
CA GLY A 61 -14.20 23.02 -6.70
C GLY A 61 -14.50 22.22 -5.42
N ILE A 62 -13.51 22.08 -4.53
CA ILE A 62 -13.66 21.44 -3.21
C ILE A 62 -13.48 22.51 -2.13
N ILE A 63 -14.36 22.57 -1.15
CA ILE A 63 -14.26 23.51 -0.02
C ILE A 63 -13.10 23.11 0.90
N ASP A 64 -12.48 24.09 1.54
CA ASP A 64 -11.27 23.87 2.32
C ASP A 64 -11.45 22.87 3.47
N ALA A 65 -12.63 22.85 4.11
CA ALA A 65 -12.95 21.86 5.16
C ALA A 65 -12.84 20.41 4.64
N HIS A 66 -13.28 20.15 3.41
CA HIS A 66 -13.18 18.83 2.79
C HIS A 66 -11.76 18.50 2.32
N LYS A 67 -10.98 19.50 1.89
CA LYS A 67 -9.54 19.31 1.59
C LYS A 67 -8.77 18.92 2.85
N VAL A 68 -9.00 19.63 3.96
CA VAL A 68 -8.37 19.31 5.25
C VAL A 68 -8.72 17.88 5.69
N GLU A 69 -9.99 17.49 5.58
CA GLU A 69 -10.41 16.14 5.92
C GLU A 69 -9.80 15.08 4.98
N ALA A 70 -9.71 15.35 3.67
CA ALA A 70 -9.05 14.47 2.70
C ALA A 70 -7.56 14.28 3.02
N VAL A 71 -6.85 15.36 3.34
CA VAL A 71 -5.45 15.31 3.79
C VAL A 71 -5.32 14.47 5.06
N ARG A 72 -6.21 14.69 6.05
CA ARG A 72 -6.21 13.93 7.30
C ARG A 72 -6.45 12.44 7.06
N MET A 73 -7.41 12.09 6.20
CA MET A 73 -7.71 10.69 5.85
C MET A 73 -6.50 10.01 5.19
N LEU A 74 -5.90 10.66 4.20
CA LEU A 74 -4.74 10.13 3.48
C LEU A 74 -3.54 9.99 4.40
N ALA A 75 -3.22 11.03 5.19
CA ALA A 75 -2.11 11.00 6.13
C ALA A 75 -2.24 9.90 7.18
N LYS A 76 -3.47 9.66 7.69
CA LYS A 76 -3.74 8.57 8.64
C LYS A 76 -3.57 7.20 7.99
N ALA A 77 -4.06 7.03 6.76
CA ALA A 77 -4.01 5.74 6.07
C ALA A 77 -2.57 5.36 5.65
N CYS A 78 -1.75 6.35 5.28
CA CYS A 78 -0.39 6.11 4.81
C CYS A 78 0.67 6.24 5.89
N GLY A 79 0.36 6.93 7.00
CA GLY A 79 1.31 7.24 8.07
C GLY A 79 1.53 6.09 9.07
N HIS A 80 2.01 6.50 10.26
CA HIS A 80 2.39 5.62 11.38
C HIS A 80 1.26 4.78 11.99
N GLN A 81 0.02 4.92 11.56
CA GLN A 81 -1.14 4.11 11.97
C GLN A 81 -1.74 3.32 10.80
N GLY A 82 -1.06 3.29 9.67
CA GLY A 82 -1.52 2.66 8.44
C GLY A 82 -0.37 2.02 7.68
N MET A 83 -0.21 2.37 6.41
CA MET A 83 0.69 1.71 5.46
C MET A 83 2.14 1.64 5.95
N ILE A 84 2.71 2.73 6.51
CA ILE A 84 4.09 2.73 7.02
C ILE A 84 4.23 1.77 8.21
N LEU A 85 3.24 1.69 9.11
CA LEU A 85 3.26 0.71 10.19
C LEU A 85 3.15 -0.71 9.66
N GLY A 86 2.31 -0.93 8.63
CA GLY A 86 2.19 -2.22 7.95
C GLY A 86 3.52 -2.65 7.34
N GLN A 87 4.21 -1.75 6.66
CA GLN A 87 5.55 -2.00 6.10
C GLN A 87 6.58 -2.33 7.19
N GLN A 88 6.55 -1.63 8.33
CA GLN A 88 7.45 -1.96 9.44
C GLN A 88 7.17 -3.36 9.99
N TYR A 89 5.90 -3.74 10.13
CA TYR A 89 5.54 -5.08 10.59
C TYR A 89 5.91 -6.17 9.58
N ASP A 90 5.84 -5.87 8.29
CA ASP A 90 6.26 -6.75 7.21
C ASP A 90 7.76 -7.07 7.32
N LEU A 91 8.60 -6.05 7.42
CA LEU A 91 10.05 -6.19 7.65
C LEU A 91 10.39 -6.89 8.97
N ASP A 92 9.58 -6.71 10.01
CA ASP A 92 9.77 -7.38 11.29
C ASP A 92 9.31 -8.85 11.24
N ALA A 93 8.33 -9.18 10.40
CA ALA A 93 7.84 -10.54 10.19
C ALA A 93 8.89 -11.44 9.54
N GLU A 94 9.72 -10.90 8.65
CA GLU A 94 10.89 -11.62 8.09
C GLU A 94 11.85 -12.12 9.17
N LYS A 95 11.88 -11.45 10.33
CA LYS A 95 12.75 -11.76 11.45
C LYS A 95 12.05 -12.52 12.57
N ASN A 96 10.71 -12.54 12.58
CA ASN A 96 9.90 -13.06 13.67
C ASN A 96 8.56 -13.59 13.18
N GLU A 97 8.42 -14.91 13.08
CA GLU A 97 7.25 -15.65 12.58
C GLU A 97 5.96 -15.48 13.42
N LEU A 98 5.99 -14.70 14.51
CA LEU A 98 4.85 -14.53 15.42
C LEU A 98 3.93 -13.34 15.08
N LEU A 99 4.18 -12.62 13.97
CA LEU A 99 3.35 -11.48 13.58
C LEU A 99 2.11 -11.93 12.81
N ASP A 100 0.99 -11.26 13.06
CA ASP A 100 -0.29 -11.49 12.42
C ASP A 100 -0.28 -10.96 10.97
N ILE A 101 -0.20 -11.85 10.00
CA ILE A 101 -0.18 -11.55 8.57
C ILE A 101 -1.44 -10.77 8.15
N GLU A 102 -2.61 -11.11 8.69
CA GLU A 102 -3.85 -10.40 8.38
C GLU A 102 -3.79 -8.94 8.83
N LEU A 103 -3.14 -8.69 9.98
CA LEU A 103 -2.89 -7.33 10.44
C LEU A 103 -1.93 -6.58 9.51
N ILE A 104 -0.85 -7.20 9.06
CA ILE A 104 0.11 -6.62 8.10
C ILE A 104 -0.62 -6.22 6.81
N HIS A 105 -1.35 -7.15 6.20
CA HIS A 105 -2.12 -6.92 4.98
C HIS A 105 -3.17 -5.81 5.16
N SER A 106 -3.84 -5.79 6.32
CA SER A 106 -4.80 -4.74 6.66
C SER A 106 -4.16 -3.36 6.71
N LEU A 107 -2.97 -3.25 7.25
CA LEU A 107 -2.25 -1.97 7.39
C LEU A 107 -1.50 -1.57 6.10
N LYS A 108 -0.69 -2.47 5.54
CA LYS A 108 0.16 -2.20 4.36
C LYS A 108 -0.70 -1.89 3.12
N THR A 109 -1.77 -2.65 2.89
CA THR A 109 -2.53 -2.60 1.64
C THR A 109 -3.95 -2.04 1.81
N ALA A 110 -4.75 -2.54 2.75
CA ALA A 110 -6.16 -2.22 2.80
C ALA A 110 -6.46 -0.77 3.21
N LYS A 111 -5.60 -0.11 4.01
CA LYS A 111 -5.82 1.27 4.46
C LYS A 111 -5.90 2.27 3.31
N LEU A 112 -5.04 2.18 2.32
CA LEU A 112 -5.06 3.06 1.15
C LEU A 112 -6.29 2.80 0.28
N ILE A 113 -6.70 1.54 0.11
CA ILE A 113 -7.91 1.15 -0.62
C ILE A 113 -9.17 1.69 0.09
N GLN A 114 -9.24 1.61 1.41
CA GLN A 114 -10.33 2.18 2.20
C GLN A 114 -10.47 3.68 1.96
N VAL A 115 -9.37 4.42 1.94
CA VAL A 115 -9.38 5.86 1.65
C VAL A 115 -9.78 6.14 0.19
N ALA A 116 -9.29 5.35 -0.76
CA ALA A 116 -9.67 5.48 -2.16
C ALA A 116 -11.18 5.33 -2.37
N LEU A 117 -11.84 4.45 -1.60
CA LEU A 117 -13.29 4.24 -1.68
C LEU A 117 -14.10 5.29 -0.90
N THR A 118 -13.56 5.86 0.17
CA THR A 118 -14.33 6.74 1.06
C THR A 118 -14.11 8.23 0.81
N MET A 119 -12.91 8.64 0.41
CA MET A 119 -12.56 10.05 0.15
C MET A 119 -13.44 10.73 -0.93
N PRO A 120 -13.87 10.07 -2.03
CA PRO A 120 -14.74 10.71 -3.04
C PRO A 120 -16.10 11.15 -2.49
N TYR A 121 -16.51 10.63 -1.34
CA TYR A 121 -17.80 10.98 -0.71
C TYR A 121 -17.69 12.12 0.30
N LEU A 122 -16.52 12.73 0.46
CA LEU A 122 -16.39 13.94 1.30
C LEU A 122 -17.28 15.05 0.75
N GLY A 123 -18.09 15.63 1.64
CA GLY A 123 -19.06 16.66 1.28
C GLY A 123 -20.42 16.16 0.80
N ASN A 124 -20.58 14.87 0.59
CA ASN A 124 -21.91 14.29 0.38
C ASN A 124 -22.45 13.78 1.73
N GLU A 125 -23.76 13.97 1.95
CA GLU A 125 -24.45 13.37 3.12
C GLU A 125 -24.51 11.85 2.96
N MET A 126 -23.36 11.21 3.22
CA MET A 126 -23.29 9.77 3.23
C MET A 126 -23.77 9.24 4.59
N HIS A 127 -24.76 8.38 4.57
CA HIS A 127 -25.21 7.68 5.77
C HIS A 127 -24.02 6.95 6.42
N LYS A 128 -23.90 7.02 7.76
CA LYS A 128 -22.87 6.27 8.51
C LYS A 128 -22.80 4.80 8.12
N LYS A 129 -23.95 4.18 7.81
CA LYS A 129 -24.01 2.79 7.32
C LYS A 129 -23.24 2.59 6.01
N THR A 130 -23.37 3.51 5.05
CA THR A 130 -22.66 3.43 3.77
C THR A 130 -21.15 3.59 3.97
N GLN A 131 -20.75 4.50 4.86
CA GLN A 131 -19.32 4.68 5.19
C GLN A 131 -18.72 3.41 5.82
N VAL A 132 -19.43 2.78 6.76
CA VAL A 132 -19.01 1.50 7.34
C VAL A 132 -18.93 0.41 6.29
N LEU A 133 -19.90 0.33 5.38
CA LEU A 133 -19.89 -0.65 4.28
C LEU A 133 -18.71 -0.45 3.34
N LEU A 134 -18.39 0.79 2.94
CA LEU A 134 -17.25 1.09 2.08
C LEU A 134 -15.92 0.79 2.76
N ASN A 135 -15.79 1.09 4.05
CA ASN A 135 -14.60 0.73 4.81
C ASN A 135 -14.41 -0.79 4.90
N ASN A 136 -15.50 -1.53 5.19
CA ASN A 136 -15.46 -2.99 5.23
C ASN A 136 -15.16 -3.59 3.86
N LEU A 137 -15.75 -3.04 2.80
CA LEU A 137 -15.47 -3.45 1.43
C LEU A 137 -13.99 -3.22 1.08
N GLY A 138 -13.45 -2.04 1.39
CA GLY A 138 -12.03 -1.72 1.16
C GLY A 138 -11.09 -2.67 1.90
N GLY A 139 -11.43 -3.03 3.14
CA GLY A 139 -10.68 -4.03 3.91
C GLY A 139 -10.67 -5.41 3.24
N LYS A 140 -11.84 -5.88 2.78
CA LYS A 140 -11.96 -7.17 2.08
C LYS A 140 -11.27 -7.18 0.72
N ILE A 141 -11.33 -6.08 -0.03
CA ILE A 141 -10.61 -5.95 -1.30
C ILE A 141 -9.10 -6.00 -1.05
N GLY A 142 -8.60 -5.28 -0.04
CA GLY A 142 -7.17 -5.28 0.29
C GLY A 142 -6.67 -6.66 0.69
N LEU A 143 -7.41 -7.37 1.53
CA LEU A 143 -7.09 -8.75 1.91
C LEU A 143 -7.11 -9.69 0.69
N ALA A 144 -8.16 -9.62 -0.14
CA ALA A 144 -8.27 -10.45 -1.33
C ALA A 144 -7.16 -10.16 -2.35
N PHE A 145 -6.73 -8.89 -2.46
CA PHE A 145 -5.62 -8.49 -3.30
C PHE A 145 -4.32 -9.16 -2.84
N GLN A 146 -4.05 -9.10 -1.55
CA GLN A 146 -2.84 -9.67 -0.99
C GLN A 146 -2.81 -11.20 -1.10
N ILE A 147 -3.92 -11.88 -0.78
CA ILE A 147 -4.02 -13.34 -0.98
C ILE A 147 -3.79 -13.71 -2.45
N MET A 148 -4.25 -12.89 -3.39
CA MET A 148 -4.03 -13.13 -4.81
C MET A 148 -2.56 -12.92 -5.19
N ASP A 149 -1.89 -11.91 -4.64
CA ASP A 149 -0.47 -11.68 -4.85
C ASP A 149 0.34 -12.88 -4.34
N ASP A 150 0.09 -13.36 -3.12
CA ASP A 150 0.74 -14.53 -2.54
C ASP A 150 0.55 -15.79 -3.42
N VAL A 151 -0.67 -16.01 -3.92
CA VAL A 151 -0.97 -17.15 -4.82
C VAL A 151 -0.25 -17.03 -6.17
N LEU A 152 -0.18 -15.83 -6.74
CA LEU A 152 0.51 -15.58 -8.01
C LEU A 152 2.02 -15.76 -7.86
N GLU A 153 2.59 -15.33 -6.75
CA GLU A 153 4.00 -15.49 -6.45
C GLU A 153 4.39 -16.97 -6.37
N VAL A 154 3.66 -17.77 -5.59
CA VAL A 154 3.85 -19.24 -5.51
C VAL A 154 3.63 -19.93 -6.85
N SER A 155 2.69 -19.47 -7.69
CA SER A 155 2.38 -20.09 -8.98
C SER A 155 3.36 -19.72 -10.10
N SER A 156 4.02 -18.56 -10.01
CA SER A 156 4.99 -18.09 -11.01
C SER A 156 6.37 -18.74 -10.89
N ASP A 157 6.72 -19.30 -9.76
CA ASP A 157 7.97 -20.02 -9.51
C ASP A 157 8.20 -21.24 -10.42
N SER A 158 7.18 -21.67 -11.16
CA SER A 158 7.30 -22.77 -12.11
C SER A 158 7.86 -22.36 -13.48
N VAL A 159 8.00 -21.07 -13.82
CA VAL A 159 8.33 -20.61 -15.19
C VAL A 159 9.40 -19.51 -15.27
N THR A 160 9.58 -18.65 -14.26
CA THR A 160 10.65 -17.61 -14.24
C THR A 160 10.96 -17.20 -12.80
N PRO A 161 12.23 -17.06 -12.41
CA PRO A 161 12.56 -16.58 -11.07
C PRO A 161 12.22 -15.08 -10.97
N VAL A 162 11.17 -14.77 -10.22
CA VAL A 162 10.84 -13.41 -9.78
C VAL A 162 11.08 -13.40 -8.28
N SER A 163 11.88 -12.47 -7.81
CA SER A 163 12.29 -12.16 -6.43
C SER A 163 11.86 -13.13 -5.30
N TYR A 164 12.83 -13.81 -4.71
CA TYR A 164 12.66 -14.87 -3.70
C TYR A 164 12.53 -14.37 -2.25
N THR A 165 12.50 -13.08 -2.00
CA THR A 165 12.72 -12.53 -0.66
C THR A 165 11.52 -12.63 0.27
N HIS A 166 10.30 -12.57 -0.23
CA HIS A 166 9.08 -12.56 0.61
C HIS A 166 8.49 -13.94 0.93
N LEU A 167 8.72 -14.96 0.10
CA LEU A 167 8.09 -16.27 0.24
C LEU A 167 8.49 -17.06 1.48
N ARG A 168 9.69 -16.87 2.01
CA ARG A 168 10.20 -17.74 3.10
C ARG A 168 9.53 -17.51 4.45
N ALA A 169 8.99 -16.31 4.71
CA ALA A 169 8.31 -16.02 5.97
C ALA A 169 6.84 -16.47 5.97
N HIS A 170 6.21 -16.63 4.80
CA HIS A 170 4.76 -16.83 4.68
C HIS A 170 4.34 -18.21 4.13
N GLU A 171 5.28 -19.09 3.74
CA GLU A 171 4.97 -20.40 3.14
C GLU A 171 4.14 -21.34 4.04
N THR A 172 4.16 -21.15 5.35
CA THR A 172 3.49 -22.06 6.29
C THR A 172 2.02 -21.76 6.52
N ASP A 173 1.58 -20.50 6.38
CA ASP A 173 0.22 -20.11 6.76
C ASP A 173 -0.75 -19.99 5.59
N SER A 174 -0.28 -19.64 4.37
CA SER A 174 -1.13 -19.56 3.17
C SER A 174 -1.74 -20.93 2.77
N TYR A 175 -1.07 -22.04 3.08
CA TYR A 175 -1.60 -23.39 2.85
C TYR A 175 -2.72 -23.81 3.80
N LEU A 176 -2.90 -23.14 4.93
CA LEU A 176 -3.90 -23.47 5.94
C LEU A 176 -5.26 -22.78 5.68
N VAL A 177 -5.29 -21.73 4.88
CA VAL A 177 -6.52 -20.95 4.59
C VAL A 177 -7.31 -21.55 3.41
N CYS A 178 -6.72 -22.41 2.59
CA CYS A 178 -7.37 -23.04 1.42
C CYS A 178 -7.80 -24.51 1.65
N ARG A 179 -8.00 -24.92 2.92
CA ARG A 179 -8.59 -26.23 3.23
C ARG A 179 -9.89 -26.14 3.98
#